data_76a3385cfd3aa9e547cd7b029a347175
#
_entry.id   76a3385cfd3aa9e547cd7b029a347175
#
_cell.length_a   1.000
_cell.length_b   1.000
_cell.length_c   1.000
_cell.angle_alpha   90.00
_cell.angle_beta   90.00
_cell.angle_gamma   90.00
#
_symmetry.space_group_name_H-M   'P 1'
#
loop_
_entity.id
_entity.type
_entity.pdbx_description
1 polymer ?
#
loop_
_entity_poly.entity_id
_entity_poly.type
_entity_poly.pdbx_seq_one_letter_code
_entity_poly.pdbx_strand_id
1 'polypeptide(L)'
;YILVDEFQDISDPRAQLVKAIKQASAECSLFCVGDDWQAIYRFTGSDIGFTSHFESHFGETKTISLDKTFRFNNSISDVASRFIQANPAQLKKEMTTLKQVKTPAVVLHRETAREESGDTKNDNRLYEILQHISERQKEGQKASVYLLARYWFSLPEKHQINELSQIFPNLDIQNQSIHASKGKEADYVVLLGLINGKHGFPSKKITHPLLEALLPKAESYAFAEERRLFYVAITRAKERAYLVADMAVASDFVVELIEKEYPLELNEFNVSLIQQLFQHIRCKGCSTGAMVF
;
A
#
# COMPACT_ATOMS: atom_id res chain seq x y z
N TYR A 1 -4.77 -29.92 -17.43
CA TYR A 1 -5.06 -28.56 -16.95
C TYR A 1 -3.90 -28.06 -16.13
N ILE A 2 -3.55 -26.77 -16.33
CA ILE A 2 -2.57 -26.03 -15.49
C ILE A 2 -3.35 -24.93 -14.78
N LEU A 3 -3.25 -24.88 -13.44
CA LEU A 3 -3.87 -23.86 -12.62
C LEU A 3 -2.74 -23.06 -11.96
N VAL A 4 -2.74 -21.72 -12.12
CA VAL A 4 -1.74 -20.83 -11.52
C VAL A 4 -2.46 -19.74 -10.75
N ASP A 5 -2.18 -19.67 -9.46
CA ASP A 5 -2.67 -18.60 -8.59
C ASP A 5 -1.61 -17.52 -8.40
N GLU A 6 -2.01 -16.32 -7.97
CA GLU A 6 -1.14 -15.14 -7.80
C GLU A 6 -0.27 -14.90 -9.06
N PHE A 7 -0.88 -15.04 -10.25
CA PHE A 7 -0.15 -15.01 -11.52
C PHE A 7 0.64 -13.73 -11.77
N GLN A 8 0.23 -12.60 -11.19
CA GLN A 8 0.96 -11.33 -11.27
C GLN A 8 2.37 -11.39 -10.65
N ASP A 9 2.68 -12.42 -9.87
CA ASP A 9 4.00 -12.61 -9.24
C ASP A 9 4.89 -13.57 -10.04
N ILE A 10 4.50 -13.91 -11.27
CA ILE A 10 5.27 -14.83 -12.10
C ILE A 10 6.57 -14.17 -12.60
N SER A 11 7.68 -14.91 -12.52
CA SER A 11 8.95 -14.52 -13.13
C SER A 11 9.13 -15.18 -14.49
N ASP A 12 10.04 -14.65 -15.33
CA ASP A 12 10.28 -15.23 -16.67
C ASP A 12 10.62 -16.73 -16.63
N PRO A 13 11.50 -17.26 -15.76
CA PRO A 13 11.75 -18.70 -15.70
C PRO A 13 10.50 -19.53 -15.39
N ARG A 14 9.62 -19.03 -14.51
CA ARG A 14 8.35 -19.68 -14.18
C ARG A 14 7.37 -19.63 -15.34
N ALA A 15 7.29 -18.50 -16.05
CA ALA A 15 6.46 -18.36 -17.25
C ALA A 15 6.93 -19.29 -18.36
N GLN A 16 8.25 -19.45 -18.59
CA GLN A 16 8.80 -20.41 -19.55
C GLN A 16 8.46 -21.86 -19.15
N LEU A 17 8.54 -22.21 -17.86
CA LEU A 17 8.11 -23.53 -17.39
C LEU A 17 6.63 -23.78 -17.68
N VAL A 18 5.74 -22.83 -17.40
CA VAL A 18 4.30 -22.95 -17.70
C VAL A 18 4.07 -23.12 -19.20
N LYS A 19 4.78 -22.36 -20.05
CA LYS A 19 4.72 -22.51 -21.51
C LYS A 19 5.15 -23.90 -21.97
N ALA A 20 6.27 -24.41 -21.47
CA ALA A 20 6.78 -25.72 -21.82
C ALA A 20 5.81 -26.84 -21.44
N ILE A 21 5.22 -26.78 -20.24
CA ILE A 21 4.20 -27.74 -19.80
C ILE A 21 2.94 -27.67 -20.68
N LYS A 22 2.48 -26.45 -21.01
CA LYS A 22 1.33 -26.25 -21.90
C LYS A 22 1.58 -26.84 -23.29
N GLN A 23 2.78 -26.68 -23.84
CA GLN A 23 3.17 -27.20 -25.16
C GLN A 23 3.34 -28.71 -25.18
N ALA A 24 3.59 -29.35 -24.03
CA ALA A 24 3.75 -30.81 -23.95
C ALA A 24 2.48 -31.60 -24.26
N SER A 25 1.30 -30.93 -24.26
CA SER A 25 0.01 -31.56 -24.61
C SER A 25 -0.89 -30.58 -25.34
N ALA A 26 -1.35 -30.94 -26.52
CA ALA A 26 -2.26 -30.11 -27.33
C ALA A 26 -3.61 -29.84 -26.65
N GLU A 27 -4.03 -30.68 -25.72
CA GLU A 27 -5.29 -30.53 -24.97
C GLU A 27 -5.10 -29.78 -23.65
N CYS A 28 -3.89 -29.31 -23.38
CA CYS A 28 -3.59 -28.64 -22.12
C CYS A 28 -4.21 -27.23 -22.06
N SER A 29 -5.16 -27.04 -21.17
CA SER A 29 -5.75 -25.74 -20.87
C SER A 29 -5.03 -25.09 -19.70
N LEU A 30 -4.75 -23.77 -19.83
CA LEU A 30 -4.13 -22.93 -18.80
C LEU A 30 -5.19 -22.02 -18.19
N PHE A 31 -5.30 -22.04 -16.86
CA PHE A 31 -6.16 -21.15 -16.08
C PHE A 31 -5.32 -20.40 -15.04
N CYS A 32 -5.29 -19.07 -15.14
CA CYS A 32 -4.52 -18.21 -14.26
C CYS A 32 -5.45 -17.26 -13.50
N VAL A 33 -5.18 -17.08 -12.22
CA VAL A 33 -5.81 -16.07 -11.37
C VAL A 33 -4.74 -15.11 -10.88
N GLY A 34 -5.03 -13.82 -10.94
CA GLY A 34 -4.07 -12.81 -10.48
C GLY A 34 -4.69 -11.42 -10.42
N ASP A 35 -4.02 -10.54 -9.72
CA ASP A 35 -4.39 -9.14 -9.57
C ASP A 35 -3.18 -8.24 -9.85
N ASP A 36 -3.14 -7.59 -11.01
CA ASP A 36 -2.05 -6.69 -11.41
C ASP A 36 -1.85 -5.52 -10.44
N TRP A 37 -2.91 -5.10 -9.71
CA TRP A 37 -2.81 -4.09 -8.67
C TRP A 37 -2.03 -4.55 -7.43
N GLN A 38 -1.78 -5.86 -7.29
CA GLN A 38 -1.00 -6.47 -6.22
C GLN A 38 0.37 -7.02 -6.68
N ALA A 39 0.84 -6.65 -7.88
CA ALA A 39 2.17 -7.01 -8.38
C ALA A 39 3.27 -6.18 -7.71
N ILE A 40 3.86 -6.71 -6.63
CA ILE A 40 4.82 -5.99 -5.76
C ILE A 40 6.15 -6.73 -5.57
N TYR A 41 6.47 -7.70 -6.43
CA TYR A 41 7.65 -8.55 -6.30
C TYR A 41 8.62 -8.46 -7.48
N ARG A 42 8.72 -7.28 -8.16
CA ARG A 42 9.68 -7.07 -9.24
C ARG A 42 11.12 -7.37 -8.78
N PHE A 43 11.45 -7.01 -7.54
CA PHE A 43 12.78 -7.26 -6.98
C PHE A 43 13.15 -8.75 -6.84
N THR A 44 12.19 -9.68 -6.96
CA THR A 44 12.41 -11.12 -7.05
C THR A 44 12.35 -11.66 -8.47
N GLY A 45 12.26 -10.75 -9.48
CA GLY A 45 12.17 -11.11 -10.89
C GLY A 45 10.76 -11.30 -11.42
N SER A 46 9.71 -10.94 -10.65
CA SER A 46 8.33 -10.96 -11.15
C SER A 46 8.15 -9.89 -12.22
N ASP A 47 7.51 -10.26 -13.33
CA ASP A 47 7.24 -9.37 -14.45
C ASP A 47 5.74 -9.23 -14.68
N ILE A 48 5.21 -8.05 -14.39
CA ILE A 48 3.81 -7.70 -14.60
C ILE A 48 3.39 -7.79 -16.09
N GLY A 49 4.35 -7.72 -17.02
CA GLY A 49 4.12 -7.83 -18.44
C GLY A 49 3.43 -9.14 -18.83
N PHE A 50 3.71 -10.23 -18.13
CA PHE A 50 3.03 -11.51 -18.35
C PHE A 50 1.53 -11.45 -18.02
N THR A 51 1.13 -10.61 -17.08
CA THR A 51 -0.27 -10.42 -16.70
C THR A 51 -0.96 -9.40 -17.60
N SER A 52 -0.34 -8.25 -17.83
CA SER A 52 -0.92 -7.17 -18.63
C SER A 52 -0.99 -7.49 -20.12
N HIS A 53 -0.11 -8.36 -20.63
CA HIS A 53 -0.06 -8.81 -22.03
C HIS A 53 -0.22 -10.33 -22.14
N PHE A 54 -1.11 -10.92 -21.34
CA PHE A 54 -1.26 -12.36 -21.20
C PHE A 54 -1.45 -13.07 -22.54
N GLU A 55 -2.35 -12.57 -23.39
CA GLU A 55 -2.66 -13.18 -24.71
C GLU A 55 -1.43 -13.24 -25.61
N SER A 56 -0.59 -12.21 -25.64
CA SER A 56 0.65 -12.20 -26.44
C SER A 56 1.67 -13.25 -25.98
N HIS A 57 1.62 -13.65 -24.70
CA HIS A 57 2.54 -14.64 -24.13
C HIS A 57 2.04 -16.07 -24.18
N PHE A 58 0.73 -16.27 -24.03
CA PHE A 58 0.13 -17.60 -23.82
C PHE A 58 -0.89 -18.01 -24.91
N GLY A 59 -1.16 -17.12 -25.89
CA GLY A 59 -2.09 -17.33 -27.00
C GLY A 59 -3.52 -16.91 -26.69
N GLU A 60 -4.42 -17.20 -27.60
CA GLU A 60 -5.84 -16.86 -27.49
C GLU A 60 -6.40 -17.18 -26.11
N THR A 61 -7.07 -16.21 -25.51
CA THR A 61 -7.50 -16.31 -24.13
C THR A 61 -8.84 -15.62 -23.89
N LYS A 62 -9.56 -16.06 -22.86
CA LYS A 62 -10.74 -15.39 -22.33
C LYS A 62 -10.42 -14.82 -20.97
N THR A 63 -10.43 -13.51 -20.87
CA THR A 63 -10.25 -12.79 -19.59
C THR A 63 -11.59 -12.48 -18.96
N ILE A 64 -11.72 -12.74 -17.65
CA ILE A 64 -12.89 -12.43 -16.83
C ILE A 64 -12.42 -11.63 -15.63
N SER A 65 -13.03 -10.47 -15.37
CA SER A 65 -12.75 -9.68 -14.21
C SER A 65 -13.58 -10.12 -13.01
N LEU A 66 -12.92 -10.25 -11.83
CA LEU A 66 -13.57 -10.39 -10.55
C LEU A 66 -13.59 -9.01 -9.89
N ASP A 67 -14.71 -8.33 -9.99
CA ASP A 67 -14.88 -6.92 -9.62
C ASP A 67 -15.48 -6.72 -8.21
N LYS A 68 -15.80 -7.81 -7.50
CA LYS A 68 -16.43 -7.77 -6.18
C LYS A 68 -15.49 -8.20 -5.08
N THR A 69 -15.29 -7.34 -4.08
CA THR A 69 -14.52 -7.67 -2.89
C THR A 69 -15.38 -7.73 -1.63
N PHE A 70 -15.01 -8.62 -0.71
CA PHE A 70 -15.66 -8.83 0.59
C PHE A 70 -14.78 -8.35 1.75
N ARG A 71 -13.53 -7.98 1.48
CA ARG A 71 -12.53 -7.68 2.50
C ARG A 71 -12.75 -6.31 3.12
N PHE A 72 -12.82 -5.26 2.32
CA PHE A 72 -12.85 -3.87 2.78
C PHE A 72 -14.13 -3.14 2.35
N ASN A 73 -14.38 -1.99 2.96
CA ASN A 73 -15.56 -1.17 2.67
C ASN A 73 -15.36 -0.26 1.46
N ASN A 74 -16.44 0.39 1.02
CA ASN A 74 -16.46 1.30 -0.13
C ASN A 74 -15.48 2.47 0.03
N SER A 75 -15.34 3.05 1.22
CA SER A 75 -14.45 4.19 1.43
C SER A 75 -12.97 3.82 1.20
N ILE A 76 -12.52 2.65 1.67
CA ILE A 76 -11.17 2.14 1.37
C ILE A 76 -11.05 1.85 -0.12
N SER A 77 -12.09 1.24 -0.72
CA SER A 77 -12.12 0.94 -2.16
C SER A 77 -11.94 2.19 -3.00
N ASP A 78 -12.67 3.26 -2.69
CA ASP A 78 -12.64 4.52 -3.45
C ASP A 78 -11.24 5.14 -3.45
N VAL A 79 -10.62 5.25 -2.27
CA VAL A 79 -9.26 5.78 -2.15
C VAL A 79 -8.26 4.88 -2.88
N ALA A 80 -8.30 3.58 -2.63
CA ALA A 80 -7.34 2.61 -3.17
C ALA A 80 -7.42 2.50 -4.70
N SER A 81 -8.64 2.38 -5.23
CA SER A 81 -8.87 2.24 -6.68
C SER A 81 -8.51 3.52 -7.44
N ARG A 82 -8.90 4.68 -6.93
CA ARG A 82 -8.53 5.97 -7.52
C ARG A 82 -7.02 6.17 -7.51
N PHE A 83 -6.34 5.79 -6.41
CA PHE A 83 -4.90 5.94 -6.25
C PHE A 83 -4.12 5.05 -7.22
N ILE A 84 -4.47 3.76 -7.32
CA ILE A 84 -3.75 2.83 -8.19
C ILE A 84 -4.01 3.11 -9.67
N GLN A 85 -5.22 3.48 -10.05
CA GLN A 85 -5.61 3.79 -11.43
C GLN A 85 -5.08 5.15 -11.93
N ALA A 86 -4.44 5.96 -11.08
CA ALA A 86 -3.66 7.11 -11.54
C ALA A 86 -2.50 6.68 -12.45
N ASN A 87 -2.03 5.43 -12.36
CA ASN A 87 -1.13 4.83 -13.34
C ASN A 87 -1.96 4.28 -14.53
N PRO A 88 -1.85 4.87 -15.74
CA PRO A 88 -2.65 4.45 -16.90
C PRO A 88 -2.30 3.06 -17.44
N ALA A 89 -1.16 2.48 -17.03
CA ALA A 89 -0.73 1.15 -17.42
C ALA A 89 -1.42 0.03 -16.60
N GLN A 90 -2.08 0.37 -15.49
CA GLN A 90 -2.84 -0.63 -14.71
C GLN A 90 -4.14 -1.00 -15.43
N LEU A 91 -4.53 -2.26 -15.31
CA LEU A 91 -5.82 -2.72 -15.82
C LEU A 91 -6.96 -1.95 -15.13
N LYS A 92 -7.87 -1.42 -15.92
CA LYS A 92 -9.04 -0.72 -15.38
C LYS A 92 -10.00 -1.73 -14.75
N LYS A 93 -10.36 -1.50 -13.50
CA LYS A 93 -11.30 -2.33 -12.75
C LYS A 93 -12.29 -1.44 -12.00
N GLU A 94 -13.55 -1.80 -12.01
CA GLU A 94 -14.60 -1.16 -11.21
C GLU A 94 -14.86 -2.06 -10.00
N MET A 95 -14.16 -1.77 -8.88
CA MET A 95 -14.29 -2.58 -7.67
C MET A 95 -15.57 -2.24 -6.92
N THR A 96 -16.39 -3.24 -6.67
CA THR A 96 -17.58 -3.15 -5.84
C THR A 96 -17.36 -3.81 -4.48
N THR A 97 -17.95 -3.25 -3.42
CA THR A 97 -17.84 -3.77 -2.06
C THR A 97 -19.20 -4.02 -1.45
N LEU A 98 -19.33 -5.07 -0.64
CA LEU A 98 -20.57 -5.34 0.09
C LEU A 98 -20.75 -4.43 1.30
N LYS A 99 -19.64 -4.07 1.95
CA LYS A 99 -19.66 -3.25 3.15
C LYS A 99 -19.68 -1.77 2.76
N GLN A 100 -20.77 -1.10 3.09
CA GLN A 100 -20.98 0.33 2.81
C GLN A 100 -20.85 1.14 4.10
N VAL A 101 -20.01 2.15 4.09
CA VAL A 101 -19.84 3.11 5.19
C VAL A 101 -20.10 4.53 4.67
N LYS A 102 -20.63 5.40 5.55
CA LYS A 102 -20.97 6.79 5.21
C LYS A 102 -19.82 7.76 5.49
N THR A 103 -18.93 7.40 6.40
CA THR A 103 -17.79 8.23 6.81
C THR A 103 -16.52 7.73 6.18
N PRO A 104 -15.54 8.59 5.90
CA PRO A 104 -14.23 8.16 5.40
C PRO A 104 -13.61 7.12 6.34
N ALA A 105 -13.10 6.04 5.75
CA ALA A 105 -12.42 4.95 6.46
C ALA A 105 -10.90 4.98 6.28
N VAL A 106 -10.38 5.88 5.45
CA VAL A 106 -8.95 6.18 5.37
C VAL A 106 -8.73 7.50 6.07
N VAL A 107 -7.91 7.48 7.11
CA VAL A 107 -7.67 8.61 8.01
C VAL A 107 -6.21 9.02 7.91
N LEU A 108 -5.95 10.28 7.66
CA LEU A 108 -4.60 10.83 7.66
C LEU A 108 -4.35 11.55 8.98
N HIS A 109 -3.34 11.09 9.71
CA HIS A 109 -2.83 11.69 10.93
C HIS A 109 -1.49 12.36 10.68
N ARG A 110 -1.29 13.49 11.34
CA ARG A 110 0.01 14.12 11.43
C ARG A 110 0.85 13.39 12.48
N GLU A 111 2.10 13.04 12.16
CA GLU A 111 3.09 12.63 13.14
C GLU A 111 3.42 13.83 14.04
N THR A 112 3.40 13.64 15.35
CA THR A 112 3.84 14.67 16.30
C THR A 112 5.36 14.77 16.23
N ALA A 113 5.88 16.01 16.19
CA ALA A 113 7.33 16.23 16.25
C ALA A 113 7.90 15.51 17.47
N ARG A 114 8.97 14.73 17.27
CA ARG A 114 9.76 14.19 18.39
C ARG A 114 10.26 15.39 19.18
N GLU A 115 9.78 15.58 20.39
CA GLU A 115 10.44 16.46 21.32
C GLU A 115 11.86 15.92 21.52
N GLU A 116 12.86 16.80 21.51
CA GLU A 116 14.29 16.48 21.67
C GLU A 116 14.65 15.89 23.07
N SER A 117 13.66 15.63 23.91
CA SER A 117 13.81 14.90 25.16
C SER A 117 14.02 13.43 24.82
N GLY A 118 15.24 12.94 25.00
CA GLY A 118 15.71 11.58 24.72
C GLY A 118 14.96 10.43 25.42
N ASP A 119 13.71 10.59 25.70
CA ASP A 119 12.80 9.62 26.25
C ASP A 119 12.07 8.93 25.06
N THR A 120 12.38 7.67 24.82
CA THR A 120 11.76 6.77 23.86
C THR A 120 10.28 6.47 24.19
N LYS A 121 9.70 7.20 25.12
CA LYS A 121 8.29 7.14 25.45
C LYS A 121 7.52 8.03 24.52
N ASN A 122 6.88 7.38 23.61
CA ASN A 122 5.74 7.80 22.84
C ASN A 122 6.07 8.40 21.47
N ASP A 123 5.95 7.53 20.53
CA ASP A 123 5.25 7.87 19.30
C ASP A 123 3.79 8.16 19.74
N ASN A 124 3.56 9.39 20.22
CA ASN A 124 2.32 9.77 20.90
C ASN A 124 1.12 9.51 19.97
N ARG A 125 1.35 9.62 18.66
CA ARG A 125 0.32 9.45 17.63
C ARG A 125 -0.12 7.99 17.46
N LEU A 126 0.82 7.06 17.46
CA LEU A 126 0.49 5.62 17.41
C LEU A 126 -0.34 5.21 18.62
N TYR A 127 0.04 5.68 19.81
CA TYR A 127 -0.70 5.41 21.04
C TYR A 127 -2.13 5.96 20.95
N GLU A 128 -2.33 7.20 20.51
CA GLU A 128 -3.64 7.82 20.34
C GLU A 128 -4.53 7.07 19.35
N ILE A 129 -3.95 6.60 18.23
CA ILE A 129 -4.68 5.78 17.25
C ILE A 129 -5.11 4.46 17.89
N LEU A 130 -4.21 3.77 18.60
CA LEU A 130 -4.52 2.50 19.26
C LEU A 130 -5.56 2.67 20.37
N GLN A 131 -5.47 3.75 21.14
CA GLN A 131 -6.46 4.11 22.15
C GLN A 131 -7.85 4.30 21.49
N HIS A 132 -7.92 5.10 20.43
CA HIS A 132 -9.15 5.31 19.68
C HIS A 132 -9.74 4.02 19.11
N ILE A 133 -8.90 3.12 18.59
CA ILE A 133 -9.36 1.81 18.12
C ILE A 133 -9.87 0.98 19.29
N SER A 134 -9.15 0.96 20.42
CA SER A 134 -9.51 0.20 21.63
C SER A 134 -10.87 0.63 22.21
N GLU A 135 -11.11 1.95 22.29
CA GLU A 135 -12.36 2.52 22.81
C GLU A 135 -13.59 2.20 21.94
N ARG A 136 -13.37 1.90 20.65
CA ARG A 136 -14.44 1.52 19.71
C ARG A 136 -14.84 0.06 19.80
N GLN A 137 -14.03 -0.77 20.47
CA GLN A 137 -14.36 -2.19 20.62
C GLN A 137 -15.43 -2.38 21.67
N LYS A 138 -16.38 -3.26 21.41
CA LYS A 138 -17.37 -3.68 22.40
C LYS A 138 -16.71 -4.58 23.44
N GLU A 139 -17.26 -4.58 24.63
CA GLU A 139 -16.79 -5.44 25.72
C GLU A 139 -16.72 -6.92 25.26
N GLY A 140 -15.59 -7.57 25.51
CA GLY A 140 -15.32 -8.94 25.09
C GLY A 140 -14.95 -9.14 23.61
N GLN A 141 -14.91 -8.08 22.80
CA GLN A 141 -14.41 -8.16 21.42
C GLN A 141 -12.94 -7.80 21.35
N LYS A 142 -12.19 -8.56 20.55
CA LYS A 142 -10.77 -8.28 20.23
C LYS A 142 -10.66 -7.93 18.76
N ALA A 143 -9.98 -6.81 18.47
CA ALA A 143 -9.73 -6.37 17.10
C ALA A 143 -8.28 -6.61 16.67
N SER A 144 -8.07 -7.04 15.44
CA SER A 144 -6.76 -7.18 14.85
C SER A 144 -6.26 -5.84 14.30
N VAL A 145 -5.01 -5.49 14.63
CA VAL A 145 -4.36 -4.24 14.19
C VAL A 145 -3.01 -4.57 13.58
N TYR A 146 -2.83 -4.24 12.29
CA TYR A 146 -1.53 -4.33 11.64
C TYR A 146 -0.84 -2.98 11.61
N LEU A 147 0.37 -2.93 12.18
CA LEU A 147 1.30 -1.83 11.99
C LEU A 147 2.15 -2.16 10.78
N LEU A 148 1.98 -1.40 9.71
CA LEU A 148 2.65 -1.63 8.44
C LEU A 148 3.63 -0.51 8.13
N ALA A 149 4.79 -0.86 7.56
CA ALA A 149 5.71 0.10 6.99
C ALA A 149 6.41 -0.48 5.75
N ARG A 150 6.97 0.43 4.93
CA ARG A 150 7.80 0.04 3.79
C ARG A 150 9.07 -0.67 4.24
N TYR A 151 9.65 -0.23 5.35
CA TYR A 151 10.88 -0.74 5.94
C TYR A 151 10.71 -1.10 7.40
N TRP A 152 11.41 -2.15 7.85
CA TRP A 152 11.34 -2.66 9.21
C TRP A 152 11.75 -1.64 10.27
N PHE A 153 12.72 -0.78 9.97
CA PHE A 153 13.20 0.24 10.92
C PHE A 153 12.19 1.38 11.17
N SER A 154 11.13 1.45 10.38
CA SER A 154 10.00 2.38 10.60
C SER A 154 8.88 1.75 11.45
N LEU A 155 9.08 0.54 11.95
CA LEU A 155 8.12 -0.17 12.78
C LEU A 155 8.60 -0.20 14.24
N PRO A 156 7.70 -0.23 15.22
CA PRO A 156 8.05 -0.45 16.61
C PRO A 156 8.82 -1.77 16.79
N GLU A 157 9.76 -1.78 17.72
CA GLU A 157 10.49 -2.99 18.07
C GLU A 157 9.62 -3.98 18.86
N LYS A 158 10.07 -5.24 18.94
CA LYS A 158 9.29 -6.30 19.59
C LYS A 158 8.91 -5.99 21.04
N HIS A 159 9.80 -5.33 21.80
CA HIS A 159 9.51 -4.96 23.19
C HIS A 159 8.39 -3.91 23.26
N GLN A 160 8.40 -2.91 22.36
CA GLN A 160 7.35 -1.87 22.27
C GLN A 160 6.00 -2.49 21.90
N ILE A 161 5.97 -3.47 20.97
CA ILE A 161 4.73 -4.20 20.64
C ILE A 161 4.18 -4.95 21.86
N ASN A 162 5.07 -5.58 22.65
CA ASN A 162 4.64 -6.25 23.88
C ASN A 162 4.04 -5.26 24.91
N GLU A 163 4.66 -4.08 25.08
CA GLU A 163 4.14 -3.02 25.94
C GLU A 163 2.76 -2.52 25.46
N LEU A 164 2.63 -2.22 24.16
CA LEU A 164 1.35 -1.81 23.58
C LEU A 164 0.26 -2.88 23.74
N SER A 165 0.62 -4.15 23.60
CA SER A 165 -0.32 -5.27 23.79
C SER A 165 -0.77 -5.44 25.27
N GLN A 166 0.08 -5.04 26.23
CA GLN A 166 -0.31 -5.00 27.64
C GLN A 166 -1.23 -3.83 27.95
N ILE A 167 -0.99 -2.67 27.34
CA ILE A 167 -1.81 -1.47 27.51
C ILE A 167 -3.20 -1.64 26.85
N PHE A 168 -3.24 -2.29 25.69
CA PHE A 168 -4.46 -2.50 24.90
C PHE A 168 -4.79 -4.00 24.76
N PRO A 169 -5.23 -4.68 25.83
CA PRO A 169 -5.45 -6.14 25.81
C PRO A 169 -6.59 -6.59 24.88
N ASN A 170 -7.48 -5.69 24.50
CA ASN A 170 -8.53 -5.90 23.51
C ASN A 170 -8.09 -5.70 22.05
N LEU A 171 -6.79 -5.46 21.80
CA LEU A 171 -6.21 -5.38 20.47
C LEU A 171 -5.20 -6.54 20.26
N ASP A 172 -5.24 -7.14 19.07
CA ASP A 172 -4.20 -8.06 18.58
C ASP A 172 -3.26 -7.27 17.66
N ILE A 173 -2.19 -6.72 18.24
CA ILE A 173 -1.28 -5.81 17.55
C ILE A 173 -0.13 -6.60 16.94
N GLN A 174 0.05 -6.51 15.63
CA GLN A 174 1.13 -7.15 14.90
C GLN A 174 1.83 -6.15 13.99
N ASN A 175 3.17 -6.15 13.98
CA ASN A 175 3.96 -5.36 13.05
C ASN A 175 4.53 -6.22 11.93
N GLN A 176 4.53 -5.72 10.70
CA GLN A 176 5.12 -6.38 9.55
C GLN A 176 5.39 -5.39 8.40
N SER A 177 6.33 -5.74 7.52
CA SER A 177 6.48 -4.96 6.30
C SER A 177 5.24 -5.10 5.40
N ILE A 178 4.99 -4.10 4.57
CA ILE A 178 3.84 -4.13 3.63
C ILE A 178 3.93 -5.38 2.74
N HIS A 179 5.13 -5.75 2.25
CA HIS A 179 5.30 -6.96 1.44
C HIS A 179 4.87 -8.24 2.18
N ALA A 180 5.20 -8.35 3.47
CA ALA A 180 4.84 -9.51 4.29
C ALA A 180 3.34 -9.55 4.65
N SER A 181 2.62 -8.45 4.45
CA SER A 181 1.18 -8.37 4.68
C SER A 181 0.34 -8.83 3.49
N LYS A 182 0.95 -9.04 2.32
CA LYS A 182 0.23 -9.54 1.14
C LYS A 182 -0.44 -10.87 1.46
N GLY A 183 -1.68 -11.03 1.02
CA GLY A 183 -2.52 -12.21 1.33
C GLY A 183 -3.17 -12.21 2.72
N LYS A 184 -2.76 -11.31 3.62
CA LYS A 184 -3.33 -11.20 4.98
C LYS A 184 -4.35 -10.05 5.06
N GLU A 185 -5.03 -9.95 6.20
CA GLU A 185 -6.00 -8.89 6.49
C GLU A 185 -6.10 -8.64 7.99
N ALA A 186 -6.48 -7.43 8.39
CA ALA A 186 -6.74 -7.05 9.77
C ALA A 186 -7.97 -6.14 9.84
N ASP A 187 -8.56 -5.98 11.00
CA ASP A 187 -9.69 -5.06 11.15
C ASP A 187 -9.22 -3.62 10.94
N TYR A 188 -8.03 -3.29 11.46
CA TYR A 188 -7.42 -1.98 11.32
C TYR A 188 -5.98 -2.08 10.81
N VAL A 189 -5.58 -1.09 10.05
CA VAL A 189 -4.18 -0.92 9.59
C VAL A 189 -3.69 0.45 10.01
N VAL A 190 -2.48 0.51 10.55
CA VAL A 190 -1.75 1.76 10.77
C VAL A 190 -0.50 1.75 9.90
N LEU A 191 -0.44 2.64 8.93
CA LEU A 191 0.67 2.76 7.99
C LEU A 191 1.64 3.83 8.47
N LEU A 192 2.85 3.41 8.80
CA LEU A 192 3.93 4.22 9.36
C LEU A 192 5.02 4.50 8.30
N GLY A 193 5.85 5.50 8.54
CA GLY A 193 6.99 5.81 7.67
C GLY A 193 6.60 6.45 6.34
N LEU A 194 5.49 7.19 6.30
CA LEU A 194 5.06 7.98 5.15
C LEU A 194 5.87 9.29 5.05
N ILE A 195 7.16 9.13 4.79
CA ILE A 195 8.13 10.22 4.65
C ILE A 195 8.73 10.25 3.24
N ASN A 196 9.25 11.40 2.83
CA ASN A 196 10.00 11.56 1.60
C ASN A 196 11.46 11.11 1.80
N GLY A 197 12.11 10.62 0.76
CA GLY A 197 13.54 10.34 0.76
C GLY A 197 13.91 8.94 0.29
N LYS A 198 15.21 8.62 0.39
CA LYS A 198 15.77 7.35 -0.07
C LYS A 198 15.11 6.14 0.57
N HIS A 199 14.81 6.24 1.84
CA HIS A 199 14.15 5.18 2.62
C HIS A 199 12.74 5.59 3.07
N GLY A 200 12.11 6.46 2.30
CA GLY A 200 10.72 6.87 2.52
C GLY A 200 9.72 5.90 1.86
N PHE A 201 8.48 6.35 1.80
CA PHE A 201 7.42 5.65 1.06
C PHE A 201 6.58 6.68 0.28
N PRO A 202 6.74 6.78 -1.07
CA PRO A 202 7.48 5.87 -1.95
C PRO A 202 8.99 5.91 -1.74
N SER A 203 9.63 4.75 -1.93
CA SER A 203 11.09 4.66 -1.85
C SER A 203 11.77 5.32 -3.05
N LYS A 204 12.75 6.19 -2.76
CA LYS A 204 13.63 6.80 -3.77
C LYS A 204 15.01 6.11 -3.83
N LYS A 205 15.08 4.88 -3.32
CA LYS A 205 16.31 4.08 -3.36
C LYS A 205 16.60 3.68 -4.81
N ILE A 206 17.80 4.03 -5.28
CA ILE A 206 18.29 3.63 -6.59
C ILE A 206 18.87 2.23 -6.49
N THR A 207 18.38 1.31 -7.30
CA THR A 207 18.94 -0.05 -7.42
C THR A 207 20.29 0.02 -8.12
N HIS A 208 21.25 -0.80 -7.68
CA HIS A 208 22.57 -0.85 -8.32
C HIS A 208 22.43 -1.27 -9.80
N PRO A 209 23.12 -0.62 -10.77
CA PRO A 209 22.93 -0.88 -12.20
C PRO A 209 23.05 -2.36 -12.60
N LEU A 210 23.97 -3.12 -11.99
CA LEU A 210 24.12 -4.55 -12.25
C LEU A 210 22.90 -5.37 -11.82
N LEU A 211 22.27 -5.00 -10.69
CA LEU A 211 21.04 -5.65 -10.24
C LEU A 211 19.87 -5.25 -11.14
N GLU A 212 19.79 -3.96 -11.50
CA GLU A 212 18.74 -3.46 -12.40
C GLU A 212 18.75 -4.15 -13.76
N ALA A 213 19.96 -4.48 -14.30
CA ALA A 213 20.10 -5.21 -15.55
C ALA A 213 19.59 -6.67 -15.50
N LEU A 214 19.45 -7.24 -14.30
CA LEU A 214 18.93 -8.60 -14.08
C LEU A 214 17.43 -8.64 -13.78
N LEU A 215 16.85 -7.47 -13.51
CA LEU A 215 15.42 -7.36 -13.18
C LEU A 215 14.58 -7.12 -14.45
N PRO A 216 13.30 -7.48 -14.44
CA PRO A 216 12.36 -7.07 -15.49
C PRO A 216 12.41 -5.55 -15.69
N LYS A 217 12.15 -5.11 -16.92
CA LYS A 217 12.15 -3.68 -17.25
C LYS A 217 11.25 -2.90 -16.30
N ALA A 218 11.79 -1.81 -15.74
CA ALA A 218 11.01 -0.91 -14.91
C ALA A 218 9.90 -0.23 -15.71
N GLU A 219 8.76 -0.05 -15.10
CA GLU A 219 7.63 0.67 -15.70
C GLU A 219 7.97 2.16 -15.84
N SER A 220 7.46 2.79 -16.88
CA SER A 220 7.69 4.21 -17.14
C SER A 220 6.97 5.17 -16.21
N TYR A 221 5.87 4.71 -15.57
CA TYR A 221 5.13 5.52 -14.63
C TYR A 221 5.86 5.63 -13.29
N ALA A 222 5.98 6.86 -12.79
CA ALA A 222 6.71 7.12 -11.56
C ALA A 222 6.14 6.32 -10.38
N PHE A 223 7.02 5.60 -9.68
CA PHE A 223 6.68 4.81 -8.50
C PHE A 223 5.57 3.75 -8.74
N ALA A 224 5.46 3.18 -9.95
CA ALA A 224 4.40 2.24 -10.28
C ALA A 224 4.30 1.07 -9.27
N GLU A 225 5.40 0.40 -8.94
CA GLU A 225 5.43 -0.68 -7.95
C GLU A 225 5.14 -0.19 -6.52
N GLU A 226 5.67 0.97 -6.13
CA GLU A 226 5.40 1.56 -4.81
C GLU A 226 3.92 1.98 -4.68
N ARG A 227 3.24 2.37 -5.78
CA ARG A 227 1.80 2.61 -5.80
C ARG A 227 1.00 1.34 -5.54
N ARG A 228 1.39 0.24 -6.16
CA ARG A 228 0.77 -1.07 -5.87
C ARG A 228 1.01 -1.49 -4.42
N LEU A 229 2.20 -1.20 -3.90
CA LEU A 229 2.52 -1.45 -2.51
C LEU A 229 1.64 -0.62 -1.56
N PHE A 230 1.36 0.65 -1.89
CA PHE A 230 0.43 1.48 -1.12
C PHE A 230 -1.00 0.95 -1.20
N TYR A 231 -1.46 0.56 -2.40
CA TYR A 231 -2.75 -0.11 -2.59
C TYR A 231 -2.85 -1.37 -1.71
N VAL A 232 -1.83 -2.23 -1.74
CA VAL A 232 -1.77 -3.44 -0.89
C VAL A 232 -1.89 -3.05 0.57
N ALA A 233 -1.13 -2.04 1.05
CA ALA A 233 -1.13 -1.64 2.45
C ALA A 233 -2.52 -1.25 2.96
N ILE A 234 -3.20 -0.31 2.28
CA ILE A 234 -4.49 0.20 2.74
C ILE A 234 -5.62 -0.82 2.57
N THR A 235 -5.54 -1.69 1.56
CA THR A 235 -6.53 -2.75 1.32
C THR A 235 -6.36 -3.97 2.24
N ARG A 236 -5.40 -3.97 3.15
CA ARG A 236 -5.35 -4.96 4.24
C ARG A 236 -6.37 -4.68 5.33
N ALA A 237 -6.83 -3.43 5.45
CA ALA A 237 -7.81 -3.04 6.45
C ALA A 237 -9.24 -3.44 6.05
N LYS A 238 -9.99 -4.03 6.98
CA LYS A 238 -11.43 -4.30 6.81
C LYS A 238 -12.28 -3.09 7.18
N GLU A 239 -11.90 -2.40 8.27
CA GLU A 239 -12.68 -1.33 8.89
C GLU A 239 -12.11 0.04 8.57
N ARG A 240 -10.84 0.30 8.96
CA ARG A 240 -10.18 1.59 8.76
C ARG A 240 -8.68 1.43 8.53
N ALA A 241 -8.13 2.32 7.69
CA ALA A 241 -6.70 2.49 7.50
C ALA A 241 -6.27 3.87 8.01
N TYR A 242 -5.30 3.90 8.91
CA TYR A 242 -4.71 5.11 9.47
C TYR A 242 -3.35 5.34 8.81
N LEU A 243 -3.17 6.50 8.23
CA LEU A 243 -1.93 6.94 7.59
C LEU A 243 -1.25 7.93 8.52
N VAL A 244 -0.02 7.66 8.95
CA VAL A 244 0.75 8.54 9.83
C VAL A 244 1.87 9.18 9.02
N ALA A 245 1.83 10.51 8.86
CA ALA A 245 2.74 11.26 8.01
C ALA A 245 3.48 12.36 8.78
N ASP A 246 4.80 12.39 8.62
CA ASP A 246 5.61 13.52 9.05
C ASP A 246 5.47 14.65 8.02
N MET A 247 4.90 15.77 8.45
CA MET A 247 4.62 16.92 7.60
C MET A 247 5.87 17.72 7.23
N ALA A 248 6.96 17.61 8.00
CA ALA A 248 8.23 18.28 7.68
C ALA A 248 8.95 17.61 6.48
N VAL A 249 8.70 16.32 6.29
CA VAL A 249 9.30 15.50 5.21
C VAL A 249 8.23 14.66 4.51
N ALA A 250 7.10 15.27 4.20
CA ALA A 250 5.93 14.56 3.71
C ALA A 250 6.19 13.69 2.48
N SER A 251 5.64 12.50 2.51
CA SER A 251 5.63 11.55 1.41
C SER A 251 4.98 12.14 0.15
N ASP A 252 5.54 11.86 -1.04
CA ASP A 252 4.93 12.24 -2.31
C ASP A 252 3.51 11.68 -2.46
N PHE A 253 3.22 10.53 -1.85
CA PHE A 253 1.88 9.93 -1.86
C PHE A 253 0.90 10.69 -0.96
N VAL A 254 1.36 11.14 0.21
CA VAL A 254 0.53 11.97 1.11
C VAL A 254 0.20 13.30 0.44
N VAL A 255 1.19 13.91 -0.20
CA VAL A 255 1.00 15.15 -0.97
C VAL A 255 -0.04 14.93 -2.06
N GLU A 256 0.08 13.85 -2.86
CA GLU A 256 -0.87 13.54 -3.92
C GLU A 256 -2.30 13.31 -3.38
N LEU A 257 -2.44 12.62 -2.24
CA LEU A 257 -3.74 12.36 -1.62
C LEU A 257 -4.45 13.67 -1.24
N ILE A 258 -3.69 14.65 -0.73
CA ILE A 258 -4.23 15.95 -0.34
C ILE A 258 -4.50 16.83 -1.57
N GLU A 259 -3.51 16.99 -2.48
CA GLU A 259 -3.62 17.84 -3.67
C GLU A 259 -4.78 17.43 -4.60
N LYS A 260 -5.01 16.14 -4.73
CA LYS A 260 -6.06 15.60 -5.59
C LYS A 260 -7.38 15.35 -4.85
N GLU A 261 -7.51 15.87 -3.63
CA GLU A 261 -8.75 15.80 -2.85
C GLU A 261 -9.34 14.38 -2.79
N TYR A 262 -8.53 13.42 -2.30
CA TYR A 262 -9.04 12.08 -2.04
C TYR A 262 -10.01 12.10 -0.85
N PRO A 263 -11.04 11.23 -0.82
CA PRO A 263 -12.03 11.21 0.25
C PRO A 263 -11.45 10.63 1.56
N LEU A 264 -10.62 11.43 2.23
CA LEU A 264 -9.95 11.09 3.48
C LEU A 264 -10.60 11.83 4.65
N GLU A 265 -10.51 11.25 5.84
CA GLU A 265 -10.65 11.99 7.08
C GLU A 265 -9.30 12.60 7.45
N LEU A 266 -9.24 13.93 7.49
CA LEU A 266 -8.04 14.66 7.86
C LEU A 266 -8.10 14.98 9.35
N ASN A 267 -7.31 14.29 10.15
CA ASN A 267 -7.27 14.53 11.58
C ASN A 267 -6.14 15.52 11.92
N GLU A 268 -6.49 16.61 12.59
CA GLU A 268 -5.59 17.70 12.97
C GLU A 268 -4.97 18.51 11.81
N PHE A 269 -5.49 18.34 10.61
CA PHE A 269 -5.11 19.22 9.50
C PHE A 269 -6.04 20.42 9.45
N ASN A 270 -5.48 21.60 9.71
CA ASN A 270 -6.15 22.87 9.43
C ASN A 270 -5.61 23.46 8.12
N VAL A 271 -6.28 24.49 7.59
CA VAL A 271 -5.90 25.16 6.34
C VAL A 271 -4.45 25.65 6.37
N SER A 272 -3.99 26.14 7.52
CA SER A 272 -2.62 26.63 7.73
C SER A 272 -1.58 25.51 7.58
N LEU A 273 -1.85 24.31 8.11
CA LEU A 273 -0.95 23.15 7.97
C LEU A 273 -0.90 22.62 6.53
N ILE A 274 -2.04 22.62 5.85
CA ILE A 274 -2.09 22.25 4.42
C ILE A 274 -1.27 23.27 3.61
N GLN A 275 -1.41 24.56 3.88
CA GLN A 275 -0.61 25.60 3.23
C GLN A 275 0.90 25.44 3.52
N GLN A 276 1.29 25.11 4.76
CA GLN A 276 2.69 24.82 5.08
C GLN A 276 3.24 23.62 4.32
N LEU A 277 2.44 22.54 4.17
CA LEU A 277 2.81 21.40 3.37
C LEU A 277 3.15 21.80 1.92
N PHE A 278 2.31 22.62 1.31
CA PHE A 278 2.52 23.10 -0.04
C PHE A 278 3.68 24.07 -0.20
N GLN A 279 4.03 24.84 0.86
CA GLN A 279 5.20 25.71 0.86
C GLN A 279 6.52 24.93 0.79
N HIS A 280 6.56 23.69 1.27
CA HIS A 280 7.74 22.82 1.17
C HIS A 280 7.84 22.07 -0.15
N ILE A 281 6.81 22.10 -0.98
CA ILE A 281 6.82 21.48 -2.31
C ILE A 281 7.52 22.45 -3.28
N ARG A 282 8.69 22.06 -3.77
CA ARG A 282 9.38 22.85 -4.78
C ARG A 282 8.59 22.87 -6.08
N CYS A 283 8.51 24.04 -6.68
CA CYS A 283 7.94 24.20 -8.02
C CYS A 283 8.56 23.20 -9.01
N LYS A 284 7.72 22.37 -9.64
CA LYS A 284 8.18 21.37 -10.63
C LYS A 284 8.78 22.01 -11.89
N GLY A 285 8.49 23.30 -12.14
CA GLY A 285 8.99 24.02 -13.32
C GLY A 285 10.34 24.68 -13.12
N CYS A 286 10.63 25.20 -11.92
CA CYS A 286 11.88 25.96 -11.68
C CYS A 286 12.78 25.37 -10.58
N SER A 287 12.30 24.38 -9.84
CA SER A 287 13.02 23.70 -8.73
C SER A 287 13.45 24.59 -7.56
N THR A 288 13.25 25.90 -7.62
CA THR A 288 13.72 26.90 -6.65
C THR A 288 12.61 27.69 -5.98
N GLY A 289 11.43 27.77 -6.57
CA GLY A 289 10.28 28.47 -6.02
C GLY A 289 9.34 27.54 -5.24
N ALA A 290 8.68 28.06 -4.19
CA ALA A 290 7.56 27.41 -3.55
C ALA A 290 6.28 27.57 -4.42
N MET A 291 5.40 26.58 -4.41
CA MET A 291 4.07 26.77 -5.00
C MET A 291 3.25 27.67 -4.08
N VAL A 292 2.77 28.78 -4.62
CA VAL A 292 1.80 29.66 -3.96
C VAL A 292 0.47 29.38 -4.63
N PHE A 293 -0.53 29.01 -3.85
CA PHE A 293 -1.92 28.82 -4.29
C PHE A 293 -2.71 30.08 -4.02
#